data_f36bf29f4f0b79eb2650095b55b2ff4a
#
_entry.id   f36bf29f4f0b79eb2650095b55b2ff4a
#
_cell.length_a   1.000
_cell.length_b   1.000
_cell.length_c   1.000
_cell.angle_alpha   90.00
_cell.angle_beta   90.00
_cell.angle_gamma   90.00
#
_symmetry.space_group_name_H-M   'P 1'
#
loop_
_entity.id
_entity.type
_entity.pdbx_description
1 polymer ?
#
loop_
_entity_poly.entity_id
_entity_poly.type
_entity_poly.pdbx_seq_one_letter_code
_entity_poly.pdbx_strand_id
1 'polypeptide(L)'
;MKENQTMMTTLKRLIFFLFLLSNLCLKAQQQYGTEKDIHYYNDPVKEKDEYLATQCTLDIYYPKEAKDFPTIVWFHGGSLTGGKKQIPEALMNKGYAVVGVEYRLSPKVTAPAYIEDAAAAVAWVFNHISQYGGNKNLIFISGHSAGGYLGMMITLDKTWLAKYNIDSNSIAALIPFSGQAITHFTIRKEQGIKNTQPTIDKYAPLYFVRADAPPMLLITGDREQELLGRYEENAYLLRMMKLSGHTQTTLYELQGFNHGGMAEPAFPLLLKEVAAITKEILEKK
;
A
#
# COMPACT_ATOMS: atom_id res chain seq x y z
N MET A 1 -34.91 15.79 -58.97
CA MET A 1 -35.38 14.65 -58.19
C MET A 1 -34.22 13.66 -57.84
N LYS A 2 -33.31 13.31 -58.74
CA LYS A 2 -32.20 12.37 -58.51
C LYS A 2 -31.14 12.90 -57.50
N GLU A 3 -30.81 14.21 -57.55
CA GLU A 3 -29.83 14.81 -56.62
C GLU A 3 -30.26 14.77 -55.15
N ASN A 4 -31.54 15.04 -54.88
CA ASN A 4 -32.05 14.98 -53.50
C ASN A 4 -32.07 13.55 -52.92
N GLN A 5 -32.23 12.53 -53.75
CA GLN A 5 -32.13 11.13 -53.29
C GLN A 5 -30.69 10.71 -52.95
N THR A 6 -29.71 11.18 -53.71
CA THR A 6 -28.30 10.88 -53.49
C THR A 6 -27.82 11.58 -52.21
N MET A 7 -28.19 12.83 -51.97
CA MET A 7 -27.84 13.58 -50.78
C MET A 7 -28.43 12.96 -49.49
N MET A 8 -29.69 12.50 -49.56
CA MET A 8 -30.36 11.85 -48.44
C MET A 8 -29.77 10.47 -48.09
N THR A 9 -29.27 9.72 -49.12
CA THR A 9 -28.61 8.43 -48.93
C THR A 9 -27.22 8.63 -48.31
N THR A 10 -26.50 9.66 -48.72
CA THR A 10 -25.18 9.99 -48.15
C THR A 10 -25.31 10.45 -46.70
N LEU A 11 -26.31 11.28 -46.39
CA LEU A 11 -26.59 11.74 -45.01
C LEU A 11 -26.97 10.57 -44.08
N LYS A 12 -27.80 9.63 -44.55
CA LYS A 12 -28.15 8.41 -43.78
C LYS A 12 -26.95 7.53 -43.53
N ARG A 13 -26.04 7.39 -44.49
CA ARG A 13 -24.77 6.63 -44.29
C ARG A 13 -23.84 7.34 -43.32
N LEU A 14 -23.77 8.66 -43.35
CA LEU A 14 -22.95 9.45 -42.42
C LEU A 14 -23.47 9.35 -40.96
N ILE A 15 -24.81 9.44 -40.78
CA ILE A 15 -25.45 9.28 -39.47
C ILE A 15 -25.28 7.86 -38.95
N PHE A 16 -25.40 6.84 -39.82
CA PHE A 16 -25.15 5.45 -39.43
C PHE A 16 -23.69 5.20 -39.01
N PHE A 17 -22.73 5.80 -39.70
CA PHE A 17 -21.31 5.75 -39.37
C PHE A 17 -20.99 6.48 -38.08
N LEU A 18 -21.59 7.62 -37.79
CA LEU A 18 -21.50 8.35 -36.54
C LEU A 18 -22.11 7.57 -35.37
N PHE A 19 -23.21 6.85 -35.60
CA PHE A 19 -23.83 5.98 -34.60
C PHE A 19 -22.99 4.73 -34.32
N LEU A 20 -22.30 4.17 -35.30
CA LEU A 20 -21.33 3.08 -35.12
C LEU A 20 -20.10 3.56 -34.35
N LEU A 21 -19.57 4.74 -34.62
CA LEU A 21 -18.43 5.33 -33.93
C LEU A 21 -18.77 5.71 -32.47
N SER A 22 -20.01 6.15 -32.19
CA SER A 22 -20.44 6.44 -30.82
C SER A 22 -20.57 5.17 -29.94
N ASN A 23 -20.88 4.02 -30.54
CA ASN A 23 -20.93 2.73 -29.83
C ASN A 23 -19.54 2.10 -29.61
N LEU A 24 -18.51 2.51 -30.35
CA LEU A 24 -17.12 2.04 -30.16
C LEU A 24 -16.39 2.79 -29.01
N CYS A 25 -16.94 3.90 -28.51
CA CYS A 25 -16.36 4.68 -27.42
C CYS A 25 -16.95 4.41 -26.03
N LEU A 26 -17.93 3.52 -25.91
CA LEU A 26 -18.31 2.98 -24.61
C LEU A 26 -17.24 2.00 -24.16
N LYS A 27 -16.10 2.51 -23.66
CA LYS A 27 -15.27 1.71 -22.75
C LYS A 27 -16.19 1.28 -21.62
N ALA A 28 -16.52 0.00 -21.58
CA ALA A 28 -17.28 -0.55 -20.46
C ALA A 28 -16.60 -0.04 -19.19
N GLN A 29 -17.32 0.72 -18.37
CA GLN A 29 -16.79 1.24 -17.12
C GLN A 29 -16.39 0.03 -16.28
N GLN A 30 -15.12 -0.09 -15.98
CA GLN A 30 -14.59 -1.21 -15.23
C GLN A 30 -15.36 -1.37 -13.93
N GLN A 31 -16.01 -2.53 -13.75
CA GLN A 31 -16.76 -2.82 -12.54
C GLN A 31 -15.82 -3.26 -11.42
N TYR A 32 -16.09 -2.79 -10.22
CA TYR A 32 -15.34 -3.16 -9.03
C TYR A 32 -16.20 -3.96 -8.05
N GLY A 33 -15.58 -4.90 -7.37
CA GLY A 33 -16.13 -5.63 -6.24
C GLY A 33 -15.51 -5.14 -4.94
N THR A 34 -16.23 -5.37 -3.85
CA THR A 34 -15.71 -5.17 -2.49
C THR A 34 -16.13 -6.36 -1.65
N GLU A 35 -15.17 -6.96 -0.97
CA GLU A 35 -15.43 -7.92 0.11
C GLU A 35 -14.87 -7.32 1.40
N LYS A 36 -15.59 -7.52 2.50
CA LYS A 36 -15.28 -6.89 3.78
C LYS A 36 -15.10 -7.92 4.87
N ASP A 37 -14.38 -7.51 5.91
CA ASP A 37 -14.19 -8.25 7.15
C ASP A 37 -13.65 -9.67 6.93
N ILE A 38 -12.77 -9.82 5.94
CA ILE A 38 -12.09 -11.08 5.65
C ILE A 38 -11.03 -11.31 6.72
N HIS A 39 -11.12 -12.40 7.44
CA HIS A 39 -10.10 -12.77 8.42
C HIS A 39 -8.82 -13.25 7.74
N TYR A 40 -7.68 -12.73 8.16
CA TYR A 40 -6.39 -13.14 7.60
C TYR A 40 -5.65 -14.17 8.48
N TYR A 41 -6.13 -14.45 9.69
CA TYR A 41 -5.73 -15.63 10.46
C TYR A 41 -6.70 -16.79 10.23
N ASN A 42 -6.20 -18.01 10.33
CA ASN A 42 -7.02 -19.22 10.21
C ASN A 42 -7.88 -19.44 11.47
N ASP A 43 -8.94 -20.27 11.35
CA ASP A 43 -9.94 -20.48 12.40
C ASP A 43 -9.37 -20.93 13.76
N PRO A 44 -8.40 -21.89 13.86
CA PRO A 44 -7.85 -22.28 15.14
C PRO A 44 -7.15 -21.16 15.91
N VAL A 45 -6.65 -20.14 15.24
CA VAL A 45 -6.02 -18.97 15.89
C VAL A 45 -7.09 -18.00 16.35
N LYS A 46 -8.14 -17.77 15.54
CA LYS A 46 -9.26 -16.88 15.87
C LYS A 46 -10.03 -17.35 17.09
N GLU A 47 -10.27 -18.65 17.21
CA GLU A 47 -11.06 -19.24 18.30
C GLU A 47 -10.43 -19.04 19.70
N LYS A 48 -9.14 -18.75 19.77
CA LYS A 48 -8.40 -18.59 21.03
C LYS A 48 -8.34 -17.15 21.54
N ASP A 49 -8.62 -16.18 20.70
CA ASP A 49 -8.48 -14.74 21.04
C ASP A 49 -9.60 -13.95 20.36
N GLU A 50 -10.62 -13.55 21.12
CA GLU A 50 -11.75 -12.76 20.64
C GLU A 50 -11.31 -11.40 20.06
N TYR A 51 -10.31 -10.77 20.63
CA TYR A 51 -9.80 -9.49 20.12
C TYR A 51 -9.09 -9.68 18.78
N LEU A 52 -8.32 -10.74 18.63
CA LEU A 52 -7.74 -11.11 17.35
C LEU A 52 -8.84 -11.40 16.31
N ALA A 53 -9.84 -12.19 16.71
CA ALA A 53 -10.96 -12.54 15.82
C ALA A 53 -11.74 -11.33 15.30
N THR A 54 -11.92 -10.32 16.14
CA THR A 54 -12.67 -9.10 15.76
C THR A 54 -11.82 -8.05 15.06
N GLN A 55 -10.52 -7.99 15.37
CA GLN A 55 -9.63 -6.92 14.89
C GLN A 55 -8.82 -7.33 13.65
N CYS A 56 -8.42 -8.61 13.55
CA CYS A 56 -7.51 -9.03 12.48
C CYS A 56 -8.27 -9.38 11.21
N THR A 57 -8.83 -8.36 10.56
CA THR A 57 -9.59 -8.45 9.31
C THR A 57 -9.05 -7.49 8.25
N LEU A 58 -9.38 -7.75 7.00
CA LEU A 58 -9.10 -6.88 5.89
C LEU A 58 -10.33 -6.70 4.99
N ASP A 59 -10.37 -5.58 4.26
CA ASP A 59 -11.32 -5.35 3.18
C ASP A 59 -10.55 -5.36 1.86
N ILE A 60 -11.13 -5.96 0.82
CA ILE A 60 -10.56 -5.91 -0.53
C ILE A 60 -11.52 -5.23 -1.49
N TYR A 61 -10.99 -4.25 -2.22
CA TYR A 61 -11.62 -3.59 -3.36
C TYR A 61 -10.85 -3.95 -4.62
N TYR A 62 -11.51 -4.51 -5.64
CA TYR A 62 -10.82 -5.08 -6.80
C TYR A 62 -11.62 -4.97 -8.10
N PRO A 63 -10.95 -4.88 -9.28
CA PRO A 63 -11.60 -4.87 -10.58
C PRO A 63 -12.09 -6.29 -10.94
N LYS A 64 -13.42 -6.49 -11.09
CA LYS A 64 -14.05 -7.83 -11.20
C LYS A 64 -13.64 -8.63 -12.43
N GLU A 65 -13.45 -7.97 -13.58
CA GLU A 65 -13.22 -8.67 -14.86
C GLU A 65 -11.77 -8.57 -15.34
N ALA A 66 -10.95 -7.73 -14.69
CA ALA A 66 -9.54 -7.62 -15.03
C ALA A 66 -8.74 -8.81 -14.51
N LYS A 67 -7.60 -9.05 -15.15
CA LYS A 67 -6.63 -10.05 -14.74
C LYS A 67 -5.25 -9.42 -14.65
N ASP A 68 -4.37 -10.06 -13.91
CA ASP A 68 -2.98 -9.65 -13.73
C ASP A 68 -2.78 -8.22 -13.22
N PHE A 69 -3.76 -7.68 -12.51
CA PHE A 69 -3.70 -6.32 -11.97
C PHE A 69 -2.80 -6.23 -10.73
N PRO A 70 -2.19 -5.07 -10.49
CA PRO A 70 -1.46 -4.77 -9.26
C PRO A 70 -2.37 -4.69 -8.03
N THR A 71 -1.80 -4.95 -6.86
CA THR A 71 -2.51 -4.87 -5.58
C THR A 71 -1.74 -3.97 -4.61
N ILE A 72 -2.41 -3.00 -4.04
CA ILE A 72 -1.87 -2.11 -3.01
C ILE A 72 -2.42 -2.57 -1.66
N VAL A 73 -1.55 -3.01 -0.76
CA VAL A 73 -1.90 -3.30 0.63
C VAL A 73 -1.71 -2.02 1.42
N TRP A 74 -2.80 -1.50 1.97
CA TRP A 74 -2.84 -0.24 2.70
C TRP A 74 -3.04 -0.43 4.19
N PHE A 75 -2.10 0.03 4.98
CA PHE A 75 -2.18 0.09 6.43
C PHE A 75 -2.55 1.50 6.90
N HIS A 76 -3.59 1.61 7.74
CA HIS A 76 -4.01 2.89 8.30
C HIS A 76 -3.02 3.45 9.32
N GLY A 77 -3.06 4.75 9.56
CA GLY A 77 -2.34 5.41 10.64
C GLY A 77 -3.06 5.30 11.98
N GLY A 78 -2.60 6.07 12.97
CA GLY A 78 -3.22 6.14 14.29
C GLY A 78 -2.30 5.71 15.42
N SER A 79 -0.99 5.90 15.25
CA SER A 79 -0.01 5.74 16.34
C SER A 79 0.08 4.33 16.94
N LEU A 80 -0.42 3.29 16.25
CA LEU A 80 -0.61 1.93 16.77
C LEU A 80 -1.58 1.86 17.96
N THR A 81 -2.32 2.92 18.24
CA THR A 81 -3.25 3.04 19.38
C THR A 81 -4.69 3.34 18.95
N GLY A 82 -4.91 3.60 17.67
CA GLY A 82 -6.20 3.96 17.10
C GLY A 82 -6.18 3.85 15.58
N GLY A 83 -7.27 4.28 14.95
CA GLY A 83 -7.48 4.15 13.51
C GLY A 83 -8.42 3.00 13.17
N LYS A 84 -8.70 2.84 11.88
CA LYS A 84 -9.52 1.76 11.32
C LYS A 84 -9.09 1.48 9.89
N LYS A 85 -9.25 0.25 9.43
CA LYS A 85 -9.06 -0.11 8.02
C LYS A 85 -9.95 0.73 7.11
N GLN A 86 -9.41 1.08 5.98
CA GLN A 86 -10.11 1.85 4.94
C GLN A 86 -9.54 1.54 3.56
N ILE A 87 -10.35 1.71 2.55
CA ILE A 87 -9.89 1.81 1.16
C ILE A 87 -9.81 3.31 0.84
N PRO A 88 -8.61 3.91 0.68
CA PRO A 88 -8.49 5.32 0.33
C PRO A 88 -9.19 5.64 -0.99
N GLU A 89 -10.01 6.68 -1.01
CA GLU A 89 -10.78 7.08 -2.20
C GLU A 89 -9.87 7.38 -3.39
N ALA A 90 -8.73 8.00 -3.12
CA ALA A 90 -7.71 8.31 -4.13
C ALA A 90 -7.16 7.08 -4.86
N LEU A 91 -7.25 5.89 -4.27
CA LEU A 91 -6.81 4.62 -4.86
C LEU A 91 -7.94 3.88 -5.60
N MET A 92 -9.20 4.30 -5.45
CA MET A 92 -10.34 3.62 -6.09
C MET A 92 -10.41 3.92 -7.58
N ASN A 93 -10.93 2.97 -8.36
CA ASN A 93 -11.16 3.09 -9.81
C ASN A 93 -9.88 3.36 -10.64
N LYS A 94 -8.74 2.81 -10.20
CA LYS A 94 -7.43 3.01 -10.87
C LYS A 94 -6.90 1.78 -11.60
N GLY A 95 -7.70 0.71 -11.72
CA GLY A 95 -7.26 -0.55 -12.34
C GLY A 95 -6.49 -1.48 -11.40
N TYR A 96 -6.40 -1.14 -10.13
CA TYR A 96 -5.69 -1.90 -9.07
C TYR A 96 -6.68 -2.52 -8.09
N ALA A 97 -6.27 -3.58 -7.41
CA ALA A 97 -6.89 -3.94 -6.14
C ALA A 97 -6.28 -3.10 -5.00
N VAL A 98 -7.10 -2.82 -4.01
CA VAL A 98 -6.68 -2.17 -2.76
C VAL A 98 -7.15 -3.02 -1.59
N VAL A 99 -6.24 -3.39 -0.72
CA VAL A 99 -6.52 -4.16 0.49
C VAL A 99 -6.31 -3.26 1.70
N GLY A 100 -7.40 -2.88 2.37
CA GLY A 100 -7.36 -2.11 3.62
C GLY A 100 -7.24 -3.05 4.81
N VAL A 101 -6.20 -2.93 5.59
CA VAL A 101 -5.87 -3.85 6.69
C VAL A 101 -6.20 -3.24 8.04
N GLU A 102 -6.96 -3.98 8.87
CA GLU A 102 -7.11 -3.74 10.30
C GLU A 102 -6.07 -4.57 11.06
N TYR A 103 -5.61 -4.09 12.19
CA TYR A 103 -4.62 -4.78 13.03
C TYR A 103 -4.85 -4.44 14.50
N ARG A 104 -4.38 -5.30 15.41
CA ARG A 104 -4.53 -5.09 16.87
C ARG A 104 -3.73 -3.88 17.33
N LEU A 105 -4.26 -3.18 18.34
CA LEU A 105 -3.77 -1.89 18.79
C LEU A 105 -3.32 -1.92 20.26
N SER A 106 -2.30 -1.11 20.56
CA SER A 106 -1.91 -0.78 21.93
C SER A 106 -3.01 0.06 22.61
N PRO A 107 -3.27 -0.08 23.94
CA PRO A 107 -2.56 -0.95 24.86
C PRO A 107 -3.17 -2.35 25.01
N LYS A 108 -4.17 -2.75 24.19
CA LYS A 108 -4.76 -4.10 24.29
C LYS A 108 -3.73 -5.18 23.94
N VAL A 109 -2.80 -4.86 23.04
CA VAL A 109 -1.61 -5.65 22.76
C VAL A 109 -0.38 -4.75 22.80
N THR A 110 0.81 -5.36 22.88
CA THR A 110 2.10 -4.67 22.80
C THR A 110 2.91 -5.21 21.62
N ALA A 111 4.05 -4.57 21.32
CA ALA A 111 4.98 -5.09 20.34
C ALA A 111 5.41 -6.53 20.70
N PRO A 112 5.44 -7.47 19.74
CA PRO A 112 5.35 -7.28 18.28
C PRO A 112 3.97 -7.52 17.67
N ALA A 113 2.89 -7.68 18.42
CA ALA A 113 1.60 -8.18 17.94
C ALA A 113 1.08 -7.49 16.66
N TYR A 114 1.12 -6.17 16.58
CA TYR A 114 0.66 -5.42 15.39
C TYR A 114 1.59 -5.58 14.17
N ILE A 115 2.88 -5.90 14.38
CA ILE A 115 3.81 -6.23 13.28
C ILE A 115 3.50 -7.65 12.77
N GLU A 116 3.20 -8.58 13.68
CA GLU A 116 2.77 -9.93 13.34
C GLU A 116 1.46 -9.92 12.55
N ASP A 117 0.50 -9.08 12.95
CA ASP A 117 -0.77 -8.90 12.25
C ASP A 117 -0.54 -8.34 10.83
N ALA A 118 0.33 -7.36 10.68
CA ALA A 118 0.69 -6.81 9.37
C ALA A 118 1.32 -7.87 8.47
N ALA A 119 2.22 -8.69 9.00
CA ALA A 119 2.84 -9.80 8.25
C ALA A 119 1.80 -10.86 7.85
N ALA A 120 0.90 -11.24 8.76
CA ALA A 120 -0.17 -12.20 8.49
C ALA A 120 -1.11 -11.69 7.38
N ALA A 121 -1.51 -10.41 7.43
CA ALA A 121 -2.36 -9.81 6.42
C ALA A 121 -1.69 -9.79 5.03
N VAL A 122 -0.42 -9.42 4.94
CA VAL A 122 0.33 -9.46 3.67
C VAL A 122 0.49 -10.90 3.17
N ALA A 123 0.75 -11.85 4.06
CA ALA A 123 0.82 -13.26 3.70
C ALA A 123 -0.51 -13.77 3.13
N TRP A 124 -1.64 -13.35 3.73
CA TRP A 124 -2.95 -13.64 3.18
C TRP A 124 -3.10 -13.11 1.75
N VAL A 125 -2.68 -11.88 1.49
CA VAL A 125 -2.74 -11.29 0.13
C VAL A 125 -1.91 -12.10 -0.86
N PHE A 126 -0.67 -12.46 -0.55
CA PHE A 126 0.16 -13.31 -1.41
C PHE A 126 -0.49 -14.66 -1.76
N ASN A 127 -1.21 -15.25 -0.81
CA ASN A 127 -1.83 -16.56 -0.98
C ASN A 127 -3.18 -16.51 -1.71
N HIS A 128 -3.90 -15.37 -1.69
CA HIS A 128 -5.29 -15.31 -2.13
C HIS A 128 -5.55 -14.36 -3.31
N ILE A 129 -4.67 -13.38 -3.57
CA ILE A 129 -4.97 -12.32 -4.54
C ILE A 129 -5.22 -12.85 -5.96
N SER A 130 -4.61 -13.98 -6.33
CA SER A 130 -4.83 -14.61 -7.64
C SER A 130 -6.27 -15.09 -7.84
N GLN A 131 -7.01 -15.41 -6.77
CA GLN A 131 -8.42 -15.82 -6.83
C GLN A 131 -9.31 -14.64 -7.25
N TYR A 132 -8.89 -13.42 -6.95
CA TYR A 132 -9.52 -12.17 -7.36
C TYR A 132 -9.08 -11.71 -8.76
N GLY A 133 -8.07 -12.36 -9.35
CA GLY A 133 -7.49 -12.00 -10.64
C GLY A 133 -6.24 -11.13 -10.53
N GLY A 134 -5.75 -10.82 -9.33
CA GLY A 134 -4.52 -10.05 -9.14
C GLY A 134 -3.25 -10.86 -9.38
N ASN A 135 -2.18 -10.16 -9.70
CA ASN A 135 -0.88 -10.75 -9.93
C ASN A 135 -0.04 -10.72 -8.65
N LYS A 136 0.32 -11.91 -8.13
CA LYS A 136 1.12 -12.03 -6.90
C LYS A 136 2.53 -11.41 -6.98
N ASN A 137 3.04 -11.16 -8.19
CA ASN A 137 4.33 -10.47 -8.37
C ASN A 137 4.18 -8.94 -8.40
N LEU A 138 2.96 -8.42 -8.28
CA LEU A 138 2.62 -7.00 -8.34
C LEU A 138 1.92 -6.57 -7.05
N ILE A 139 2.46 -6.99 -5.90
CA ILE A 139 1.96 -6.61 -4.57
C ILE A 139 2.82 -5.46 -4.04
N PHE A 140 2.19 -4.32 -3.79
CA PHE A 140 2.79 -3.10 -3.27
C PHE A 140 2.34 -2.89 -1.84
N ILE A 141 3.27 -2.50 -0.97
CA ILE A 141 2.97 -2.20 0.44
C ILE A 141 2.99 -0.69 0.64
N SER A 142 1.94 -0.16 1.24
CA SER A 142 1.83 1.26 1.57
C SER A 142 1.05 1.46 2.87
N GLY A 143 1.06 2.66 3.37
CA GLY A 143 0.33 3.05 4.57
C GLY A 143 0.82 4.39 5.09
N HIS A 144 0.01 5.03 5.92
CA HIS A 144 0.33 6.33 6.49
C HIS A 144 0.78 6.20 7.94
N SER A 145 1.80 6.95 8.34
CA SER A 145 2.26 7.07 9.75
C SER A 145 2.59 5.70 10.36
N ALA A 146 1.83 5.24 11.35
CA ALA A 146 1.95 3.90 11.93
C ALA A 146 1.82 2.79 10.87
N GLY A 147 0.94 2.96 9.88
CA GLY A 147 0.82 2.02 8.76
C GLY A 147 2.06 2.00 7.87
N GLY A 148 2.67 3.14 7.62
CA GLY A 148 3.96 3.24 6.93
C GLY A 148 5.08 2.54 7.70
N TYR A 149 5.11 2.69 9.03
CA TYR A 149 6.01 1.97 9.91
C TYR A 149 5.84 0.45 9.80
N LEU A 150 4.59 -0.05 9.88
CA LEU A 150 4.32 -1.49 9.75
C LEU A 150 4.80 -2.03 8.40
N GLY A 151 4.50 -1.30 7.31
CA GLY A 151 4.97 -1.67 5.97
C GLY A 151 6.50 -1.75 5.88
N MET A 152 7.21 -0.78 6.47
CA MET A 152 8.68 -0.79 6.52
C MET A 152 9.22 -1.97 7.34
N MET A 153 8.63 -2.27 8.50
CA MET A 153 9.08 -3.39 9.34
C MET A 153 8.99 -4.72 8.61
N ILE A 154 7.83 -5.06 8.05
CA ILE A 154 7.63 -6.36 7.38
C ILE A 154 8.37 -6.50 6.06
N THR A 155 8.75 -5.38 5.43
CA THR A 155 9.52 -5.38 4.18
C THR A 155 11.02 -5.49 4.44
N LEU A 156 11.56 -4.75 5.40
CA LEU A 156 13.00 -4.69 5.65
C LEU A 156 13.49 -5.85 6.51
N ASP A 157 12.76 -6.22 7.56
CA ASP A 157 13.07 -7.44 8.33
C ASP A 157 12.41 -8.66 7.67
N LYS A 158 13.23 -9.45 6.96
CA LYS A 158 12.78 -10.65 6.25
C LYS A 158 12.12 -11.69 7.17
N THR A 159 12.40 -11.68 8.45
CA THR A 159 11.95 -12.72 9.39
C THR A 159 10.43 -12.75 9.55
N TRP A 160 9.75 -11.60 9.38
CA TRP A 160 8.30 -11.51 9.53
C TRP A 160 7.53 -12.30 8.47
N LEU A 161 7.82 -12.09 7.20
CA LEU A 161 7.17 -12.81 6.11
C LEU A 161 7.71 -14.24 5.93
N ALA A 162 8.95 -14.51 6.35
CA ALA A 162 9.51 -15.85 6.33
C ALA A 162 8.73 -16.84 7.22
N LYS A 163 8.04 -16.37 8.27
CA LYS A 163 7.10 -17.19 9.08
C LYS A 163 5.97 -17.81 8.23
N TYR A 164 5.67 -17.21 7.08
CA TYR A 164 4.64 -17.63 6.13
C TYR A 164 5.22 -18.22 4.85
N ASN A 165 6.53 -18.55 4.83
CA ASN A 165 7.27 -19.02 3.66
C ASN A 165 7.26 -18.02 2.48
N ILE A 166 7.24 -16.72 2.76
CA ILE A 166 7.29 -15.64 1.78
C ILE A 166 8.61 -14.89 1.95
N ASP A 167 9.37 -14.74 0.85
CA ASP A 167 10.49 -13.82 0.81
C ASP A 167 9.96 -12.38 0.66
N SER A 168 10.32 -11.49 1.57
CA SER A 168 9.92 -10.08 1.50
C SER A 168 10.40 -9.38 0.22
N ASN A 169 11.41 -9.93 -0.47
CA ASN A 169 11.86 -9.46 -1.77
C ASN A 169 10.85 -9.74 -2.91
N SER A 170 9.81 -10.55 -2.64
CA SER A 170 8.69 -10.73 -3.57
C SER A 170 7.70 -9.56 -3.57
N ILE A 171 7.84 -8.61 -2.64
CA ILE A 171 7.10 -7.33 -2.64
C ILE A 171 7.60 -6.50 -3.82
N ALA A 172 6.68 -6.03 -4.67
CA ALA A 172 7.03 -5.26 -5.86
C ALA A 172 7.66 -3.90 -5.50
N ALA A 173 7.12 -3.21 -4.52
CA ALA A 173 7.73 -2.03 -3.89
C ALA A 173 7.08 -1.68 -2.56
N LEU A 174 7.80 -0.91 -1.75
CA LEU A 174 7.35 -0.31 -0.49
C LEU A 174 7.22 1.22 -0.66
N ILE A 175 6.03 1.76 -0.37
CA ILE A 175 5.73 3.19 -0.55
C ILE A 175 5.08 3.74 0.74
N PRO A 176 5.84 3.95 1.82
CA PRO A 176 5.31 4.45 3.09
C PRO A 176 5.09 5.96 3.04
N PHE A 177 3.97 6.43 3.60
CA PHE A 177 3.69 7.83 3.81
C PHE A 177 4.04 8.19 5.26
N SER A 178 5.06 8.99 5.45
CA SER A 178 5.51 9.47 6.77
C SER A 178 5.65 8.35 7.82
N GLY A 179 6.16 7.19 7.40
CA GLY A 179 6.43 6.07 8.31
C GLY A 179 7.58 6.39 9.25
N GLN A 180 7.55 5.90 10.48
CA GLN A 180 8.64 6.05 11.44
C GLN A 180 9.77 5.07 11.13
N ALA A 181 11.00 5.56 10.88
CA ALA A 181 12.13 4.70 10.50
C ALA A 181 12.93 4.18 11.71
N ILE A 182 12.84 4.85 12.86
CA ILE A 182 13.35 4.35 14.15
C ILE A 182 12.26 3.56 14.88
N THR A 183 12.57 2.98 16.04
CA THR A 183 11.59 2.29 16.90
C THR A 183 10.39 3.19 17.17
N HIS A 184 9.19 2.72 16.82
CA HIS A 184 7.98 3.52 16.88
C HIS A 184 7.74 4.08 18.29
N PHE A 185 7.32 5.33 18.41
CA PHE A 185 7.18 5.99 19.71
C PHE A 185 6.22 5.29 20.66
N THR A 186 5.19 4.60 20.18
CA THR A 186 4.29 3.77 21.00
C THR A 186 5.06 2.60 21.61
N ILE A 187 5.93 1.94 20.85
CA ILE A 187 6.79 0.85 21.36
C ILE A 187 7.78 1.40 22.38
N ARG A 188 8.40 2.54 22.11
CA ARG A 188 9.27 3.21 23.10
C ARG A 188 8.53 3.50 24.39
N LYS A 189 7.27 3.99 24.29
CA LYS A 189 6.41 4.20 25.47
C LYS A 189 6.13 2.89 26.22
N GLU A 190 5.85 1.80 25.53
CA GLU A 190 5.67 0.46 26.11
C GLU A 190 6.93 -0.01 26.86
N GLN A 191 8.10 0.39 26.37
CA GLN A 191 9.42 0.10 26.98
C GLN A 191 9.83 1.13 28.06
N GLY A 192 9.01 2.13 28.37
CA GLY A 192 9.33 3.20 29.31
C GLY A 192 10.31 4.25 28.79
N ILE A 193 10.54 4.29 27.46
CA ILE A 193 11.47 5.23 26.79
C ILE A 193 10.70 6.50 26.39
N LYS A 194 11.31 7.68 26.62
CA LYS A 194 10.72 8.97 26.25
C LYS A 194 10.58 9.12 24.73
N ASN A 195 9.52 9.79 24.27
CA ASN A 195 9.28 10.06 22.84
C ASN A 195 10.42 10.85 22.16
N THR A 196 11.13 11.68 22.93
CA THR A 196 12.25 12.50 22.45
C THR A 196 13.59 11.74 22.43
N GLN A 197 13.63 10.50 22.95
CA GLN A 197 14.83 9.69 22.93
C GLN A 197 14.84 8.80 21.67
N PRO A 198 15.72 9.05 20.68
CA PRO A 198 15.85 8.18 19.51
C PRO A 198 16.28 6.77 19.94
N THR A 199 15.65 5.77 19.36
CA THR A 199 15.98 4.35 19.65
C THR A 199 15.98 3.57 18.33
N ILE A 200 17.03 2.82 18.09
CA ILE A 200 17.17 1.93 16.92
C ILE A 200 17.47 0.53 17.48
N ASP A 201 16.43 -0.28 17.55
CA ASP A 201 16.50 -1.66 18.01
C ASP A 201 15.80 -2.60 17.03
N LYS A 202 15.53 -3.84 17.43
CA LYS A 202 14.81 -4.84 16.60
C LYS A 202 13.39 -4.41 16.17
N TYR A 203 12.87 -3.29 16.62
CA TYR A 203 11.60 -2.71 16.23
C TYR A 203 11.78 -1.43 15.39
N ALA A 204 12.98 -1.17 14.92
CA ALA A 204 13.28 -0.04 14.03
C ALA A 204 13.49 -0.53 12.58
N PRO A 205 12.75 -0.05 11.60
CA PRO A 205 13.04 -0.34 10.18
C PRO A 205 14.50 -0.07 9.82
N LEU A 206 15.09 0.99 10.36
CA LEU A 206 16.48 1.40 10.14
C LEU A 206 17.52 0.36 10.62
N TYR A 207 17.15 -0.53 11.54
CA TYR A 207 18.03 -1.61 11.99
C TYR A 207 18.28 -2.68 10.91
N PHE A 208 17.35 -2.79 9.93
CA PHE A 208 17.34 -3.84 8.91
C PHE A 208 17.69 -3.32 7.50
N VAL A 209 18.51 -2.27 7.42
CA VAL A 209 18.97 -1.77 6.11
C VAL A 209 19.77 -2.84 5.37
N ARG A 210 19.50 -3.02 4.09
CA ARG A 210 20.10 -4.07 3.27
C ARG A 210 20.10 -3.72 1.78
N ALA A 211 21.07 -4.26 1.03
CA ALA A 211 21.23 -3.99 -0.40
C ALA A 211 20.14 -4.60 -1.28
N ASP A 212 19.61 -5.75 -0.87
CA ASP A 212 18.68 -6.57 -1.65
C ASP A 212 17.19 -6.31 -1.31
N ALA A 213 16.88 -5.18 -0.67
CA ALA A 213 15.50 -4.81 -0.38
C ALA A 213 14.70 -4.52 -1.68
N PRO A 214 13.35 -4.65 -1.66
CA PRO A 214 12.52 -4.16 -2.75
C PRO A 214 12.70 -2.65 -2.99
N PRO A 215 12.36 -2.13 -4.17
CA PRO A 215 12.31 -0.69 -4.43
C PRO A 215 11.51 0.05 -3.37
N MET A 216 11.97 1.23 -2.96
CA MET A 216 11.33 2.04 -1.93
C MET A 216 11.17 3.49 -2.35
N LEU A 217 9.95 4.01 -2.24
CA LEU A 217 9.65 5.43 -2.35
C LEU A 217 9.16 5.96 -1.00
N LEU A 218 10.05 6.59 -0.25
CA LEU A 218 9.72 7.26 1.01
C LEU A 218 9.06 8.61 0.69
N ILE A 219 7.91 8.90 1.30
CA ILE A 219 7.23 10.19 1.13
C ILE A 219 6.94 10.77 2.52
N THR A 220 7.39 12.00 2.77
CA THR A 220 7.15 12.72 4.02
C THR A 220 6.45 14.04 3.74
N GLY A 221 5.83 14.63 4.76
CA GLY A 221 5.46 16.05 4.74
C GLY A 221 6.68 16.96 4.85
N ASP A 222 6.41 18.23 5.01
CA ASP A 222 7.40 19.29 5.22
C ASP A 222 8.12 19.06 6.56
N ARG A 223 9.45 19.05 6.54
CA ARG A 223 10.29 18.78 7.72
C ARG A 223 10.00 19.69 8.92
N GLU A 224 9.58 20.92 8.66
CA GLU A 224 9.26 21.90 9.71
C GLU A 224 7.83 21.74 10.26
N GLN A 225 6.98 20.96 9.59
CA GLN A 225 5.57 20.74 9.95
C GLN A 225 5.23 19.28 10.30
N GLU A 226 6.18 18.38 10.06
CA GLU A 226 6.05 16.96 10.40
C GLU A 226 6.12 16.71 11.91
N LEU A 227 5.74 15.50 12.32
CA LEU A 227 6.01 15.00 13.67
C LEU A 227 7.52 14.95 13.93
N LEU A 228 7.89 15.10 15.18
CA LEU A 228 9.28 15.18 15.65
C LEU A 228 10.21 14.21 14.96
N GLY A 229 11.17 14.74 14.21
CA GLY A 229 12.24 13.99 13.54
C GLY A 229 11.79 13.08 12.38
N ARG A 230 10.54 13.14 11.95
CA ARG A 230 10.01 12.21 10.96
C ARG A 230 10.69 12.30 9.60
N TYR A 231 10.95 13.50 9.12
CA TYR A 231 11.70 13.70 7.89
C TYR A 231 13.15 13.20 8.06
N GLU A 232 13.81 13.58 9.14
CA GLU A 232 15.19 13.22 9.44
C GLU A 232 15.37 11.71 9.55
N GLU A 233 14.44 11.01 10.18
CA GLU A 233 14.44 9.55 10.26
C GLU A 233 14.40 8.91 8.87
N ASN A 234 13.55 9.41 7.98
CA ASN A 234 13.42 8.90 6.60
C ASN A 234 14.64 9.30 5.73
N ALA A 235 15.18 10.51 5.90
CA ALA A 235 16.40 10.93 5.22
C ALA A 235 17.61 10.10 5.67
N TYR A 236 17.68 9.75 6.95
CA TYR A 236 18.71 8.88 7.48
C TYR A 236 18.54 7.44 6.98
N LEU A 237 17.31 6.91 6.95
CA LEU A 237 17.02 5.61 6.32
C LEU A 237 17.49 5.57 4.87
N LEU A 238 17.13 6.57 4.04
CA LEU A 238 17.60 6.68 2.67
C LEU A 238 19.13 6.64 2.60
N ARG A 239 19.83 7.40 3.47
CA ARG A 239 21.29 7.44 3.49
C ARG A 239 21.87 6.06 3.83
N MET A 240 21.34 5.39 4.83
CA MET A 240 21.82 4.08 5.26
C MET A 240 21.54 2.99 4.23
N MET A 241 20.39 3.02 3.57
CA MET A 241 20.09 2.12 2.45
C MET A 241 21.13 2.27 1.32
N LYS A 242 21.44 3.49 0.93
CA LYS A 242 22.49 3.78 -0.09
C LYS A 242 23.87 3.29 0.34
N LEU A 243 24.24 3.49 1.60
CA LEU A 243 25.52 3.01 2.14
C LEU A 243 25.60 1.48 2.20
N SER A 244 24.46 0.82 2.39
CA SER A 244 24.35 -0.64 2.34
C SER A 244 24.34 -1.20 0.90
N GLY A 245 24.40 -0.33 -0.12
CA GLY A 245 24.42 -0.74 -1.52
C GLY A 245 23.04 -0.80 -2.19
N HIS A 246 21.97 -0.39 -1.51
CA HIS A 246 20.64 -0.34 -2.12
C HIS A 246 20.48 0.88 -3.02
N THR A 247 20.19 0.67 -4.31
CA THR A 247 20.17 1.75 -5.34
C THR A 247 18.76 2.26 -5.65
N GLN A 248 17.71 1.58 -5.18
CA GLN A 248 16.32 1.84 -5.55
C GLN A 248 15.50 2.45 -4.39
N THR A 249 16.15 3.24 -3.53
CA THR A 249 15.46 4.05 -2.51
C THR A 249 15.48 5.51 -2.90
N THR A 250 14.30 6.15 -2.93
CA THR A 250 14.12 7.60 -3.11
C THR A 250 13.32 8.19 -1.96
N LEU A 251 13.45 9.50 -1.75
CA LEU A 251 12.67 10.24 -0.75
C LEU A 251 12.11 11.50 -1.39
N TYR A 252 10.81 11.73 -1.20
CA TYR A 252 10.13 12.98 -1.52
C TYR A 252 9.65 13.67 -0.25
N GLU A 253 9.97 14.95 -0.14
CA GLU A 253 9.45 15.85 0.87
C GLU A 253 8.35 16.71 0.24
N LEU A 254 7.17 16.71 0.83
CA LEU A 254 6.03 17.51 0.39
C LEU A 254 5.99 18.81 1.17
N GLN A 255 6.67 19.83 0.65
CA GLN A 255 6.79 21.14 1.29
C GLN A 255 5.41 21.77 1.51
N GLY A 256 5.21 22.39 2.68
CA GLY A 256 3.97 23.04 3.09
C GLY A 256 2.90 22.09 3.63
N PHE A 257 3.12 20.77 3.66
CA PHE A 257 2.17 19.81 4.17
C PHE A 257 2.62 19.22 5.51
N ASN A 258 1.79 19.32 6.52
CA ASN A 258 2.03 18.66 7.80
C ASN A 258 1.79 17.14 7.71
N HIS A 259 2.03 16.43 8.82
CA HIS A 259 1.93 14.97 8.91
C HIS A 259 0.60 14.39 8.38
N GLY A 260 -0.54 14.99 8.72
CA GLY A 260 -1.85 14.52 8.24
C GLY A 260 -2.14 14.95 6.80
N GLY A 261 -1.84 16.20 6.48
CA GLY A 261 -2.15 16.81 5.17
C GLY A 261 -1.31 16.27 4.02
N MET A 262 -0.16 15.63 4.30
CA MET A 262 0.71 15.09 3.25
C MET A 262 0.12 13.87 2.52
N ALA A 263 -0.86 13.19 3.10
CA ALA A 263 -1.40 11.95 2.53
C ALA A 263 -2.06 12.18 1.17
N GLU A 264 -2.89 13.21 1.03
CA GLU A 264 -3.60 13.49 -0.23
C GLU A 264 -2.63 13.75 -1.41
N PRO A 265 -1.66 14.68 -1.33
CA PRO A 265 -0.70 14.89 -2.42
C PRO A 265 0.28 13.73 -2.62
N ALA A 266 0.41 12.80 -1.67
CA ALA A 266 1.25 11.61 -1.82
C ALA A 266 0.61 10.52 -2.70
N PHE A 267 -0.74 10.41 -2.74
CA PHE A 267 -1.40 9.38 -3.56
C PHE A 267 -1.05 9.43 -5.05
N PRO A 268 -1.02 10.58 -5.74
CA PRO A 268 -0.56 10.65 -7.13
C PRO A 268 0.87 10.12 -7.33
N LEU A 269 1.78 10.36 -6.36
CA LEU A 269 3.15 9.86 -6.41
C LEU A 269 3.19 8.34 -6.25
N LEU A 270 2.40 7.79 -5.32
CA LEU A 270 2.23 6.34 -5.15
C LEU A 270 1.71 5.71 -6.45
N LEU A 271 0.64 6.24 -7.03
CA LEU A 271 0.05 5.71 -8.26
C LEU A 271 1.03 5.73 -9.44
N LYS A 272 1.82 6.81 -9.56
CA LYS A 272 2.88 6.92 -10.57
C LYS A 272 3.95 5.84 -10.39
N GLU A 273 4.39 5.62 -9.16
CA GLU A 273 5.41 4.61 -8.84
C GLU A 273 4.90 3.19 -9.08
N VAL A 274 3.68 2.88 -8.62
CA VAL A 274 3.03 1.59 -8.89
C VAL A 274 2.94 1.31 -10.38
N ALA A 275 2.53 2.30 -11.19
CA ALA A 275 2.45 2.15 -12.64
C ALA A 275 3.82 1.91 -13.30
N ALA A 276 4.84 2.64 -12.87
CA ALA A 276 6.20 2.53 -13.41
C ALA A 276 6.81 1.15 -13.12
N ILE A 277 6.75 0.70 -11.87
CA ILE A 277 7.29 -0.60 -11.44
C ILE A 277 6.48 -1.76 -12.05
N THR A 278 5.16 -1.63 -12.13
CA THR A 278 4.31 -2.63 -12.81
C THR A 278 4.75 -2.84 -14.25
N LYS A 279 4.95 -1.75 -14.99
CA LYS A 279 5.44 -1.79 -16.37
C LYS A 279 6.79 -2.49 -16.46
N GLU A 280 7.73 -2.11 -15.61
CA GLU A 280 9.08 -2.71 -15.57
C GLU A 280 9.06 -4.21 -15.30
N ILE A 281 8.23 -4.67 -14.36
CA ILE A 281 8.11 -6.10 -14.02
C ILE A 281 7.47 -6.89 -15.18
N LEU A 282 6.48 -6.32 -15.85
CA LEU A 282 5.79 -6.99 -16.96
C LEU A 282 6.64 -7.03 -18.24
N GLU A 283 7.50 -6.04 -18.47
CA GLU A 283 8.41 -5.99 -19.64
C GLU A 283 9.63 -6.93 -19.50
N LYS A 284 9.97 -7.37 -18.28
CA LYS A 284 11.06 -8.33 -18.02
C LYS A 284 10.66 -9.81 -18.18
N LYS A 285 9.37 -10.07 -18.41
CA LYS A 285 8.84 -11.42 -18.68
C LYS A 285 8.82 -11.70 -20.18
#